data_eadc6522ff1ee55461ffdf27efaf61d5
#
_entry.id   eadc6522ff1ee55461ffdf27efaf61d5
#
_cell.length_a   1.000
_cell.length_b   1.000
_cell.length_c   1.000
_cell.angle_alpha   90.00
_cell.angle_beta   90.00
_cell.angle_gamma   90.00
#
_symmetry.space_group_name_H-M   'P 1'
#
loop_
_entity.id
_entity.type
_entity.pdbx_description
1 polymer ?
#
loop_
_entity_poly.entity_id
_entity_poly.type
_entity_poly.pdbx_seq_one_letter_code
_entity_poly.pdbx_strand_id
1 'polypeptide(L)'
;LEQYRAAEDGRVFFRREEARPYVFLEEDIILEKEIDFLLKKLEHRHQDYLKIIGSQCMGAAVDEEWLSRGVYNHFSRVFFLTEPGLPHDDALPAGEYACLYYRGAYDRLEEHCGVLLAGIAAAGRRPAGPPLELYRVDAHDTNREEEYVTELQMRVE
;
A
#
# COMPACT_ATOMS: atom_id res chain seq x y z
N LEU A 1 -10.62 -10.42 -6.40
CA LEU A 1 -11.44 -9.40 -7.11
C LEU A 1 -12.79 -9.20 -6.46
N GLU A 2 -13.51 -10.28 -6.25
CA GLU A 2 -14.90 -10.22 -5.80
C GLU A 2 -15.07 -9.57 -4.42
N GLN A 3 -14.15 -9.84 -3.51
CA GLN A 3 -14.20 -9.29 -2.15
C GLN A 3 -14.08 -7.76 -2.10
N TYR A 4 -13.57 -7.14 -3.17
CA TYR A 4 -13.40 -5.68 -3.23
C TYR A 4 -14.45 -4.99 -4.10
N ARG A 5 -15.36 -5.72 -4.73
CA ARG A 5 -16.38 -5.13 -5.60
C ARG A 5 -17.33 -4.19 -4.87
N ALA A 6 -17.65 -4.53 -3.62
CA ALA A 6 -18.55 -3.74 -2.81
C ALA A 6 -17.84 -2.65 -2.00
N ALA A 7 -16.51 -2.55 -2.08
CA ALA A 7 -15.76 -1.53 -1.36
C ALA A 7 -16.09 -0.14 -1.93
N GLU A 8 -16.41 0.79 -1.04
CA GLU A 8 -16.72 2.16 -1.43
C GLU A 8 -15.43 2.95 -1.62
N ASP A 9 -15.28 3.58 -2.78
CA ASP A 9 -14.14 4.42 -3.08
C ASP A 9 -14.11 5.65 -2.18
N GLY A 10 -12.93 5.89 -1.58
CA GLY A 10 -12.70 7.11 -0.82
C GLY A 10 -13.40 7.20 0.52
N ARG A 11 -13.98 6.12 1.01
CA ARG A 11 -14.58 6.09 2.34
C ARG A 11 -13.53 5.74 3.38
N VAL A 12 -13.29 6.64 4.33
CA VAL A 12 -12.32 6.42 5.40
C VAL A 12 -12.91 5.50 6.46
N PHE A 13 -12.15 4.49 6.84
CA PHE A 13 -12.49 3.60 7.95
C PHE A 13 -11.22 3.32 8.77
N PHE A 14 -11.41 2.80 9.97
CA PHE A 14 -10.29 2.51 10.88
C PHE A 14 -10.25 1.01 11.16
N ARG A 15 -9.04 0.46 11.21
CA ARG A 15 -8.86 -0.97 11.48
C ARG A 15 -7.58 -1.15 12.30
N ARG A 16 -7.66 -2.04 13.30
CA ARG A 16 -6.46 -2.47 14.02
C ARG A 16 -5.74 -3.54 13.21
N GLU A 17 -4.44 -3.38 13.08
CA GLU A 17 -3.58 -4.34 12.41
C GLU A 17 -2.54 -4.88 13.38
N GLU A 18 -2.26 -6.18 13.30
CA GLU A 18 -1.09 -6.77 13.91
C GLU A 18 0.16 -6.37 13.11
N ALA A 19 1.34 -6.58 13.67
CA ALA A 19 2.58 -6.35 12.92
C ALA A 19 2.59 -7.25 11.69
N ARG A 20 2.91 -6.68 10.53
CA ARG A 20 2.87 -7.37 9.25
C ARG A 20 4.27 -7.45 8.66
N PRO A 21 4.92 -8.62 8.70
CA PRO A 21 6.26 -8.79 8.15
C PRO A 21 6.25 -8.62 6.63
N TYR A 22 7.34 -8.09 6.11
CA TYR A 22 7.47 -7.90 4.66
C TYR A 22 8.91 -8.13 4.20
N VAL A 23 9.03 -8.44 2.92
CA VAL A 23 10.29 -8.46 2.19
C VAL A 23 10.28 -7.23 1.30
N PHE A 24 11.29 -6.37 1.41
CA PHE A 24 11.37 -5.27 0.47
C PHE A 24 12.28 -5.64 -0.70
N LEU A 25 11.99 -4.99 -1.78
CA LEU A 25 12.46 -5.33 -3.11
C LEU A 25 13.26 -4.19 -3.68
N GLU A 26 12.99 -2.99 -3.23
CA GLU A 26 13.68 -1.79 -3.60
C GLU A 26 13.65 -0.81 -2.44
N GLU A 27 14.83 -0.23 -2.12
CA GLU A 27 14.99 0.72 -1.03
C GLU A 27 15.30 2.13 -1.52
N ASP A 28 15.61 2.29 -2.81
CA ASP A 28 15.88 3.59 -3.39
C ASP A 28 14.58 4.32 -3.69
N ILE A 29 14.66 5.63 -3.92
CA ILE A 29 13.49 6.40 -4.30
C ILE A 29 12.92 5.90 -5.62
N ILE A 30 11.65 5.54 -5.58
CA ILE A 30 10.92 4.95 -6.69
C ILE A 30 9.81 5.92 -7.09
N LEU A 31 9.73 6.26 -8.36
CA LEU A 31 8.69 7.13 -8.87
C LEU A 31 7.40 6.34 -9.11
N GLU A 32 6.27 7.00 -8.89
CA GLU A 32 4.95 6.41 -9.08
C GLU A 32 4.80 5.67 -10.41
N LYS A 33 5.29 6.26 -11.49
CA LYS A 33 5.22 5.66 -12.84
C LYS A 33 6.00 4.35 -12.98
N GLU A 34 6.89 4.06 -12.02
CA GLU A 34 7.71 2.84 -12.02
C GLU A 34 7.04 1.70 -11.23
N ILE A 35 6.02 1.98 -10.45
CA ILE A 35 5.40 1.01 -9.54
C ILE A 35 4.91 -0.23 -10.30
N ASP A 36 4.15 -0.04 -11.36
CA ASP A 36 3.60 -1.13 -12.15
C ASP A 36 4.69 -2.04 -12.71
N PHE A 37 5.74 -1.43 -13.25
CA PHE A 37 6.89 -2.16 -13.79
C PHE A 37 7.61 -2.92 -12.68
N LEU A 38 7.80 -2.30 -11.52
CA LEU A 38 8.46 -2.92 -10.39
C LEU A 38 7.65 -4.08 -9.84
N LEU A 39 6.34 -3.93 -9.70
CA LEU A 39 5.48 -5.01 -9.22
C LEU A 39 5.59 -6.25 -10.10
N LYS A 40 5.60 -6.06 -11.42
CA LYS A 40 5.78 -7.17 -12.37
C LYS A 40 7.17 -7.81 -12.26
N LYS A 41 8.20 -6.99 -12.14
CA LYS A 41 9.58 -7.45 -11.99
C LYS A 41 9.76 -8.25 -10.72
N LEU A 42 9.14 -7.80 -9.64
CA LEU A 42 9.25 -8.41 -8.33
C LEU A 42 8.53 -9.74 -8.24
N GLU A 43 7.37 -9.80 -8.82
CA GLU A 43 6.62 -11.04 -8.94
C GLU A 43 7.46 -12.09 -9.66
N HIS A 44 8.09 -11.70 -10.77
CA HIS A 44 8.95 -12.61 -11.53
C HIS A 44 10.16 -13.08 -10.71
N ARG A 45 10.82 -12.15 -10.00
CA ARG A 45 12.01 -12.45 -9.19
C ARG A 45 11.70 -13.38 -8.02
N HIS A 46 10.54 -13.25 -7.41
CA HIS A 46 10.14 -13.99 -6.22
C HIS A 46 9.07 -15.05 -6.50
N GLN A 47 8.92 -15.45 -7.74
CA GLN A 47 7.88 -16.40 -8.16
C GLN A 47 7.91 -17.70 -7.34
N ASP A 48 9.09 -18.26 -7.09
CA ASP A 48 9.21 -19.49 -6.33
C ASP A 48 8.82 -19.29 -4.86
N TYR A 49 9.19 -18.15 -4.31
CA TYR A 49 8.81 -17.79 -2.94
C TYR A 49 7.30 -17.58 -2.83
N LEU A 50 6.70 -16.89 -3.79
CA LEU A 50 5.25 -16.67 -3.82
C LEU A 50 4.45 -17.96 -3.93
N LYS A 51 4.99 -18.97 -4.60
CA LYS A 51 4.36 -20.31 -4.65
C LYS A 51 4.29 -20.97 -3.28
N ILE A 52 5.29 -20.73 -2.42
CA ILE A 52 5.34 -21.31 -1.08
C ILE A 52 4.40 -20.58 -0.12
N ILE A 53 4.36 -19.27 -0.19
CA ILE A 53 3.60 -18.44 0.76
C ILE A 53 2.19 -18.11 0.27
N GLY A 54 1.85 -18.50 -0.95
CA GLY A 54 0.55 -18.19 -1.55
C GLY A 54 0.47 -16.76 -2.08
N SER A 55 -0.75 -16.31 -2.31
CA SER A 55 -1.03 -14.97 -2.83
C SER A 55 -0.83 -13.94 -1.72
N GLN A 56 0.23 -13.17 -1.79
CA GLN A 56 0.52 -12.11 -0.82
C GLN A 56 0.34 -10.73 -1.44
N CYS A 57 0.07 -9.76 -0.59
CA CYS A 57 -0.17 -8.39 -1.04
C CYS A 57 1.15 -7.66 -1.23
N MET A 58 1.27 -6.99 -2.36
CA MET A 58 2.36 -6.05 -2.62
C MET A 58 1.96 -4.65 -2.21
N GLY A 59 2.95 -3.83 -1.88
CA GLY A 59 2.69 -2.46 -1.47
C GLY A 59 3.90 -1.56 -1.62
N ALA A 60 3.68 -0.29 -1.31
CA ALA A 60 4.72 0.72 -1.33
C ALA A 60 4.51 1.71 -0.20
N ALA A 61 5.60 2.25 0.34
CA ALA A 61 5.56 3.30 1.34
C ALA A 61 5.99 4.63 0.70
N VAL A 62 5.19 5.66 0.90
CA VAL A 62 5.51 7.00 0.43
C VAL A 62 6.73 7.52 1.20
N ASP A 63 7.67 8.13 0.47
CA ASP A 63 8.88 8.68 1.08
C ASP A 63 8.53 9.89 1.94
N GLU A 64 8.88 9.84 3.22
CA GLU A 64 8.53 10.88 4.19
C GLU A 64 9.23 12.21 3.92
N GLU A 65 10.46 12.19 3.42
CA GLU A 65 11.19 13.41 3.11
C GLU A 65 10.54 14.17 1.96
N TRP A 66 10.22 13.48 0.87
CA TRP A 66 9.52 14.08 -0.25
C TRP A 66 8.11 14.51 0.12
N LEU A 67 7.43 13.70 0.94
CA LEU A 67 6.09 14.04 1.44
C LEU A 67 6.11 15.35 2.24
N SER A 68 7.14 15.56 3.07
CA SER A 68 7.27 16.79 3.84
C SER A 68 7.41 18.03 2.95
N ARG A 69 7.79 17.85 1.69
CA ARG A 69 7.89 18.91 0.68
C ARG A 69 6.63 19.01 -0.19
N GLY A 70 5.58 18.26 0.14
CA GLY A 70 4.33 18.23 -0.62
C GLY A 70 4.39 17.37 -1.88
N VAL A 71 5.37 16.49 -1.99
CA VAL A 71 5.53 15.61 -3.15
C VAL A 71 5.08 14.21 -2.78
N TYR A 72 4.09 13.68 -3.49
CA TYR A 72 3.42 12.42 -3.17
C TYR A 72 3.80 11.25 -4.07
N ASN A 73 4.52 11.49 -5.15
CA ASN A 73 4.83 10.47 -6.16
C ASN A 73 6.21 9.84 -6.01
N HIS A 74 6.80 9.93 -4.82
CA HIS A 74 8.07 9.30 -4.50
C HIS A 74 7.87 8.27 -3.40
N PHE A 75 8.40 7.07 -3.60
CA PHE A 75 8.26 5.96 -2.64
C PHE A 75 9.65 5.54 -2.17
N SER A 76 9.77 5.27 -0.88
CA SER A 76 11.03 4.83 -0.28
C SER A 76 11.22 3.33 -0.35
N ARG A 77 10.13 2.57 -0.42
CA ARG A 77 10.16 1.11 -0.46
C ARG A 77 9.03 0.57 -1.31
N VAL A 78 9.34 -0.50 -2.04
CA VAL A 78 8.35 -1.40 -2.61
C VAL A 78 8.59 -2.76 -1.96
N PHE A 79 7.54 -3.40 -1.50
CA PHE A 79 7.62 -4.62 -0.69
C PHE A 79 6.47 -5.57 -1.01
N PHE A 80 6.56 -6.79 -0.49
CA PHE A 80 5.37 -7.64 -0.36
C PHE A 80 5.27 -8.19 1.05
N LEU A 81 4.04 -8.28 1.52
CA LEU A 81 3.73 -8.81 2.85
C LEU A 81 3.94 -10.32 2.85
N THR A 82 4.46 -10.85 3.95
CA THR A 82 4.70 -12.27 4.11
C THR A 82 3.88 -12.82 5.29
N GLU A 83 3.76 -14.14 5.35
CA GLU A 83 3.13 -14.78 6.50
C GLU A 83 4.03 -14.65 7.73
N PRO A 84 3.44 -14.45 8.94
CA PRO A 84 4.21 -14.48 10.17
C PRO A 84 4.97 -15.80 10.33
N GLY A 85 6.22 -15.70 10.76
CA GLY A 85 7.07 -16.87 10.95
C GLY A 85 7.95 -17.22 9.77
N LEU A 86 7.73 -16.59 8.61
CA LEU A 86 8.60 -16.78 7.45
C LEU A 86 9.75 -15.75 7.48
N PRO A 87 10.85 -16.01 6.77
CA PRO A 87 11.93 -15.03 6.66
C PRO A 87 11.41 -13.71 6.09
N HIS A 88 11.83 -12.61 6.69
CA HIS A 88 11.39 -11.27 6.31
C HIS A 88 12.49 -10.27 6.64
N ASP A 89 12.40 -9.08 6.04
CA ASP A 89 13.38 -8.01 6.25
C ASP A 89 12.97 -7.06 7.36
N ASP A 90 11.67 -6.74 7.45
CA ASP A 90 11.13 -5.80 8.41
C ASP A 90 9.62 -6.06 8.54
N ALA A 91 8.95 -5.24 9.33
CA ALA A 91 7.51 -5.38 9.52
C ALA A 91 6.83 -4.01 9.61
N LEU A 92 5.62 -3.92 9.05
CA LEU A 92 4.76 -2.77 9.30
C LEU A 92 4.32 -2.84 10.76
N PRO A 93 4.39 -1.72 11.51
CA PRO A 93 4.07 -1.73 12.94
C PRO A 93 2.64 -2.16 13.23
N ALA A 94 2.45 -2.82 14.35
CA ALA A 94 1.11 -3.05 14.89
C ALA A 94 0.51 -1.71 15.32
N GLY A 95 -0.79 -1.60 15.25
CA GLY A 95 -1.50 -0.42 15.69
C GLY A 95 -2.79 -0.20 14.96
N GLU A 96 -3.35 0.97 15.16
CA GLU A 96 -4.56 1.36 14.47
C GLU A 96 -4.22 2.13 13.21
N TYR A 97 -4.91 1.82 12.13
CA TYR A 97 -4.69 2.41 10.82
C TYR A 97 -5.96 3.04 10.31
N ALA A 98 -5.85 4.24 9.77
CA ALA A 98 -6.88 4.82 8.93
C ALA A 98 -6.71 4.28 7.52
N CYS A 99 -7.79 3.89 6.90
CA CYS A 99 -7.76 3.18 5.62
C CYS A 99 -8.81 3.76 4.67
N LEU A 100 -8.53 3.67 3.38
CA LEU A 100 -9.54 3.84 2.35
C LEU A 100 -9.18 3.01 1.12
N TYR A 101 -10.19 2.62 0.35
CA TYR A 101 -9.99 1.96 -0.94
C TYR A 101 -10.19 2.97 -2.06
N TYR A 102 -9.40 2.85 -3.13
CA TYR A 102 -9.69 3.55 -4.37
C TYR A 102 -9.44 2.63 -5.57
N ARG A 103 -10.17 2.90 -6.65
CA ARG A 103 -10.08 2.12 -7.87
C ARG A 103 -9.38 2.90 -8.95
N GLY A 104 -8.73 2.16 -9.86
CA GLY A 104 -8.13 2.73 -11.04
C GLY A 104 -6.65 3.00 -10.90
N ALA A 105 -6.16 3.94 -11.70
CA ALA A 105 -4.74 4.25 -11.81
C ALA A 105 -4.15 4.80 -10.51
N TYR A 106 -2.82 4.76 -10.42
CA TYR A 106 -2.08 5.18 -9.22
C TYR A 106 -1.77 6.68 -9.17
N ASP A 107 -2.27 7.46 -10.12
CA ASP A 107 -1.85 8.85 -10.34
C ASP A 107 -2.60 9.89 -9.50
N ARG A 108 -3.48 9.47 -8.58
CA ARG A 108 -4.29 10.37 -7.77
C ARG A 108 -4.01 10.24 -6.27
N LEU A 109 -2.78 9.87 -5.93
CA LEU A 109 -2.40 9.62 -4.52
C LEU A 109 -2.56 10.86 -3.65
N GLU A 110 -2.17 12.03 -4.15
CA GLU A 110 -2.31 13.29 -3.41
C GLU A 110 -3.76 13.55 -3.00
N GLU A 111 -4.68 13.37 -3.93
CA GLU A 111 -6.12 13.54 -3.68
C GLU A 111 -6.62 12.56 -2.63
N HIS A 112 -6.24 11.28 -2.77
CA HIS A 112 -6.68 10.24 -1.84
C HIS A 112 -6.05 10.42 -0.45
N CYS A 113 -4.80 10.84 -0.37
CA CYS A 113 -4.16 11.18 0.90
C CYS A 113 -4.87 12.35 1.59
N GLY A 114 -5.31 13.34 0.81
CA GLY A 114 -6.09 14.46 1.35
C GLY A 114 -7.37 14.01 2.01
N VAL A 115 -8.10 13.10 1.36
CA VAL A 115 -9.33 12.51 1.93
C VAL A 115 -9.03 11.75 3.21
N LEU A 116 -7.96 10.93 3.20
CA LEU A 116 -7.57 10.14 4.35
C LEU A 116 -7.19 11.04 5.54
N LEU A 117 -6.38 12.05 5.30
CA LEU A 117 -5.97 13.01 6.34
C LEU A 117 -7.14 13.76 6.93
N ALA A 118 -8.10 14.17 6.10
CA ALA A 118 -9.33 14.83 6.57
C ALA A 118 -10.14 13.90 7.47
N GLY A 119 -10.26 12.62 7.11
CA GLY A 119 -10.94 11.61 7.92
C GLY A 119 -10.24 11.35 9.25
N ILE A 120 -8.91 11.33 9.26
CA ILE A 120 -8.12 11.18 10.47
C ILE A 120 -8.38 12.36 11.42
N ALA A 121 -8.32 13.58 10.89
CA ALA A 121 -8.57 14.80 11.68
C ALA A 121 -10.00 14.84 12.22
N ALA A 122 -10.98 14.46 11.41
CA ALA A 122 -12.38 14.43 11.81
C ALA A 122 -12.62 13.44 12.96
N ALA A 123 -11.82 12.39 13.05
CA ALA A 123 -11.87 11.41 14.14
C ALA A 123 -11.06 11.84 15.37
N GLY A 124 -10.48 13.02 15.36
CA GLY A 124 -9.65 13.53 16.46
C GLY A 124 -8.30 12.80 16.58
N ARG A 125 -7.83 12.20 15.50
CA ARG A 125 -6.61 11.40 15.48
C ARG A 125 -5.52 12.13 14.70
N ARG A 126 -4.30 11.60 14.75
CA ARG A 126 -3.13 12.16 14.05
C ARG A 126 -2.37 11.06 13.32
N PRO A 127 -1.76 11.36 12.17
CA PRO A 127 -0.88 10.42 11.51
C PRO A 127 0.32 10.06 12.39
N ALA A 128 0.71 8.78 12.37
CA ALA A 128 1.84 8.26 13.13
C ALA A 128 2.83 7.50 12.26
N GLY A 129 2.72 7.63 10.94
CA GLY A 129 3.61 6.98 10.00
C GLY A 129 3.32 7.45 8.57
N PRO A 130 4.11 7.00 7.60
CA PRO A 130 3.91 7.41 6.22
C PRO A 130 2.67 6.75 5.61
N PRO A 131 2.11 7.36 4.55
CA PRO A 131 1.08 6.68 3.76
C PRO A 131 1.64 5.41 3.14
N LEU A 132 0.83 4.35 3.18
CA LEU A 132 1.14 3.06 2.58
C LEU A 132 0.10 2.78 1.51
N GLU A 133 0.55 2.35 0.33
CA GLU A 133 -0.34 1.79 -0.68
C GLU A 133 -0.22 0.27 -0.64
N LEU A 134 -1.34 -0.41 -0.51
CA LEU A 134 -1.41 -1.87 -0.61
C LEU A 134 -2.21 -2.22 -1.84
N TYR A 135 -1.60 -2.94 -2.77
CA TYR A 135 -2.19 -3.24 -4.07
C TYR A 135 -3.02 -4.52 -3.97
N ARG A 136 -4.30 -4.35 -3.65
CA ARG A 136 -5.23 -5.48 -3.43
C ARG A 136 -5.62 -6.17 -4.71
N VAL A 137 -5.79 -5.38 -5.78
CA VAL A 137 -6.01 -5.87 -7.14
C VAL A 137 -5.08 -5.07 -8.03
N ASP A 138 -4.17 -5.71 -8.71
CA ASP A 138 -3.18 -5.06 -9.57
C ASP A 138 -3.06 -5.74 -10.93
N ALA A 139 -2.01 -5.41 -11.67
CA ALA A 139 -1.76 -5.96 -13.01
C ALA A 139 -1.58 -7.48 -13.02
N HIS A 140 -1.33 -8.11 -11.87
CA HIS A 140 -1.26 -9.56 -11.73
C HIS A 140 -2.66 -10.19 -11.76
N ASP A 141 -3.66 -9.50 -11.22
CA ASP A 141 -5.03 -10.01 -11.09
C ASP A 141 -5.89 -9.70 -12.30
N THR A 142 -5.62 -8.59 -12.99
CA THR A 142 -6.42 -8.11 -14.11
C THR A 142 -5.55 -7.32 -15.08
N ASN A 143 -5.94 -7.33 -16.36
CA ASN A 143 -5.32 -6.50 -17.39
C ASN A 143 -6.09 -5.20 -17.65
N ARG A 144 -7.11 -4.91 -16.84
CA ARG A 144 -7.93 -3.71 -16.94
C ARG A 144 -7.62 -2.78 -15.78
N GLU A 145 -6.94 -1.67 -16.06
CA GLU A 145 -6.51 -0.70 -15.05
C GLU A 145 -7.68 -0.18 -14.19
N GLU A 146 -8.85 0.01 -14.78
CA GLU A 146 -10.02 0.47 -14.03
C GLU A 146 -10.51 -0.54 -12.97
N GLU A 147 -10.02 -1.76 -13.01
CA GLU A 147 -10.32 -2.79 -12.01
C GLU A 147 -9.30 -2.84 -10.87
N TYR A 148 -8.23 -2.08 -10.96
CA TYR A 148 -7.24 -2.02 -9.89
C TYR A 148 -7.88 -1.49 -8.62
N VAL A 149 -7.52 -2.09 -7.49
CA VAL A 149 -7.97 -1.64 -6.17
C VAL A 149 -6.75 -1.45 -5.28
N THR A 150 -6.58 -0.24 -4.80
CA THR A 150 -5.52 0.10 -3.86
C THR A 150 -6.15 0.41 -2.51
N GLU A 151 -5.57 -0.14 -1.46
CA GLU A 151 -5.91 0.26 -0.10
C GLU A 151 -4.83 1.21 0.39
N LEU A 152 -5.22 2.45 0.64
CA LEU A 152 -4.35 3.46 1.21
C LEU A 152 -4.48 3.37 2.73
N GLN A 153 -3.36 3.28 3.42
CA GLN A 153 -3.34 3.17 4.88
C GLN A 153 -2.38 4.17 5.50
N MET A 154 -2.70 4.61 6.69
CA MET A 154 -1.80 5.44 7.48
C MET A 154 -2.00 5.11 8.95
N ARG A 155 -0.91 4.74 9.63
CA ARG A 155 -0.98 4.48 11.07
C ARG A 155 -1.34 5.77 11.80
N VAL A 156 -2.16 5.65 12.84
CA VAL A 156 -2.67 6.81 13.60
C VAL A 156 -2.44 6.62 15.08
N GLU A 157 -2.45 7.76 15.78
CA GLU A 157 -2.38 7.81 17.24
C GLU A 157 -3.35 8.83 17.83
#